data_ae8cf86a1d8a8ccbac32bb1c0fe74b3a
#
_entry.id   ae8cf86a1d8a8ccbac32bb1c0fe74b3a
#
_cell.length_a   1.000
_cell.length_b   1.000
_cell.length_c   1.000
_cell.angle_alpha   90.00
_cell.angle_beta   90.00
_cell.angle_gamma   90.00
#
_symmetry.space_group_name_H-M   'P 1'
#
loop_
_entity.id
_entity.type
_entity.pdbx_description
1 polymer ?
#
loop_
_entity_poly.entity_id
_entity_poly.type
_entity_poly.pdbx_seq_one_letter_code
_entity_poly.pdbx_strand_id
1 'polypeptide(L)'
;MRAALFALITALTGVIAQIPNSPRFDLTKPSYDLWRNKKTAAITVQQSFTFDNVNRRLFIVNRRDGSALDSGDLTISQLDFSGKVLGSMDLLGCGHGVNIAAEPVGSDTYIWSETDAAASGYGTALWKFKFQNGKTLNSATDKRKRIVPLPEFDRGTATIDPVYKRLIVRYQTGSVQNIAAFDLAKASAGNFSNPLAKWEIPHLVKELGAKVNVFQGYAAYGRYVYFLTGESYDASGGKLNSEVMALDLDTGKLVQGPVITKAGSTLKFREPEGMAIYKTVSGEVRLFLGFASGVAGDRRSNLFYKNELI
;
A
#
# COMPACT_ATOMS: atom_id res chain seq x y z
N MET A 1 -44.56 -49.99 -11.05
CA MET A 1 -43.76 -49.43 -9.94
C MET A 1 -42.66 -48.54 -10.54
N ARG A 2 -42.79 -47.25 -10.40
CA ARG A 2 -41.79 -46.26 -10.84
C ARG A 2 -41.00 -45.82 -9.61
N ALA A 3 -39.72 -46.14 -9.52
CA ALA A 3 -38.85 -45.67 -8.47
C ALA A 3 -38.41 -44.25 -8.79
N ALA A 4 -38.71 -43.29 -7.92
CA ALA A 4 -38.21 -41.94 -7.99
C ALA A 4 -36.83 -41.87 -7.32
N LEU A 5 -35.81 -41.50 -8.09
CA LEU A 5 -34.46 -41.25 -7.65
C LEU A 5 -34.37 -39.84 -7.09
N PHE A 6 -34.29 -39.66 -5.78
CA PHE A 6 -34.02 -38.37 -5.15
C PHE A 6 -32.48 -38.15 -5.19
N ALA A 7 -32.06 -37.20 -6.02
CA ALA A 7 -30.69 -36.73 -5.99
C ALA A 7 -30.51 -35.73 -4.82
N LEU A 8 -29.73 -36.12 -3.84
CA LEU A 8 -29.35 -35.26 -2.72
C LEU A 8 -28.26 -34.29 -3.19
N ILE A 9 -28.64 -33.04 -3.48
CA ILE A 9 -27.68 -31.96 -3.76
C ILE A 9 -27.14 -31.48 -2.42
N THR A 10 -25.96 -31.96 -2.02
CA THR A 10 -25.17 -31.37 -0.93
C THR A 10 -24.56 -30.09 -1.42
N ALA A 11 -25.16 -28.96 -1.04
CA ALA A 11 -24.53 -27.65 -1.19
C ALA A 11 -23.28 -27.61 -0.27
N LEU A 12 -22.08 -27.71 -0.85
CA LEU A 12 -20.87 -27.33 -0.17
C LEU A 12 -20.89 -25.83 0.08
N THR A 13 -21.39 -25.41 1.24
CA THR A 13 -21.12 -24.06 1.75
C THR A 13 -19.65 -24.00 2.10
N GLY A 14 -18.84 -23.45 1.21
CA GLY A 14 -17.45 -23.13 1.52
C GLY A 14 -17.43 -22.21 2.73
N VAL A 15 -16.91 -22.70 3.86
CA VAL A 15 -16.63 -21.86 5.02
C VAL A 15 -15.52 -20.91 4.60
N ILE A 16 -15.88 -19.66 4.32
CA ILE A 16 -14.87 -18.59 4.19
C ILE A 16 -14.18 -18.52 5.53
N ALA A 17 -12.88 -18.76 5.55
CA ALA A 17 -12.10 -18.72 6.78
C ALA A 17 -12.21 -17.32 7.38
N GLN A 18 -12.89 -17.21 8.51
CA GLN A 18 -13.08 -15.95 9.23
C GLN A 18 -11.72 -15.35 9.58
N ILE A 19 -11.51 -14.07 9.28
CA ILE A 19 -10.27 -13.38 9.67
C ILE A 19 -10.29 -13.18 11.20
N PRO A 20 -9.32 -13.75 11.93
CA PRO A 20 -9.31 -13.68 13.40
C PRO A 20 -9.32 -12.24 13.91
N ASN A 21 -9.94 -12.02 15.05
CA ASN A 21 -9.92 -10.74 15.73
C ASN A 21 -8.48 -10.32 16.06
N SER A 22 -8.24 -9.04 15.98
CA SER A 22 -6.97 -8.41 16.35
C SER A 22 -7.24 -7.03 16.95
N PRO A 23 -6.30 -6.44 17.70
CA PRO A 23 -6.34 -5.02 18.01
C PRO A 23 -6.33 -4.18 16.72
N ARG A 24 -6.85 -2.95 16.81
CA ARG A 24 -6.76 -1.94 15.73
C ARG A 24 -6.13 -0.66 16.24
N PHE A 25 -5.54 0.13 15.35
CA PHE A 25 -5.03 1.44 15.74
C PHE A 25 -6.17 2.40 16.03
N ASP A 26 -6.06 3.17 17.12
CA ASP A 26 -6.92 4.30 17.37
C ASP A 26 -6.48 5.49 16.51
N LEU A 27 -7.21 5.73 15.43
CA LEU A 27 -6.89 6.78 14.46
C LEU A 27 -7.10 8.20 15.01
N THR A 28 -7.81 8.36 16.11
CA THR A 28 -8.05 9.66 16.77
C THR A 28 -6.83 10.15 17.55
N LYS A 29 -5.95 9.23 17.95
CA LYS A 29 -4.76 9.56 18.74
C LYS A 29 -3.72 10.34 17.93
N PRO A 30 -2.85 11.12 18.60
CA PRO A 30 -1.77 11.86 17.95
C PRO A 30 -0.87 10.96 17.10
N SER A 31 -0.15 11.58 16.17
CA SER A 31 0.94 10.95 15.43
C SER A 31 2.27 11.46 15.95
N TYR A 32 3.27 10.59 15.96
CA TYR A 32 4.64 10.89 16.37
C TYR A 32 5.56 10.94 15.14
N ASP A 33 6.62 11.71 15.21
CA ASP A 33 7.61 11.81 14.15
C ASP A 33 8.58 10.62 14.19
N LEU A 34 8.84 9.98 13.03
CA LEU A 34 10.08 9.26 12.84
C LEU A 34 11.16 10.24 12.38
N TRP A 35 10.85 11.01 11.32
CA TRP A 35 11.70 12.08 10.81
C TRP A 35 10.92 13.09 9.97
N ARG A 36 11.59 14.22 9.71
CA ARG A 36 11.13 15.27 8.78
C ARG A 36 12.24 15.65 7.80
N ASN A 37 11.83 16.10 6.62
CA ASN A 37 12.67 16.75 5.60
C ASN A 37 13.87 15.91 5.13
N LYS A 38 13.73 14.58 5.05
CA LYS A 38 14.80 13.70 4.55
C LYS A 38 14.83 13.66 3.03
N LYS A 39 16.04 13.66 2.49
CA LYS A 39 16.29 13.42 1.05
C LYS A 39 16.13 11.94 0.74
N THR A 40 15.61 11.65 -0.45
CA THR A 40 15.67 10.34 -1.09
C THR A 40 16.67 10.39 -2.25
N ALA A 41 16.81 9.31 -3.00
CA ALA A 41 17.66 9.29 -4.19
C ALA A 41 17.06 10.10 -5.36
N ALA A 42 15.76 10.43 -5.31
CA ALA A 42 15.09 11.29 -6.27
C ALA A 42 14.63 12.61 -5.63
N ILE A 43 14.47 13.64 -6.44
CA ILE A 43 14.04 14.99 -6.02
C ILE A 43 12.57 15.27 -6.28
N THR A 44 11.83 14.27 -6.78
CA THR A 44 10.39 14.29 -7.04
C THR A 44 9.60 13.92 -5.78
N VAL A 45 8.26 14.01 -5.86
CA VAL A 45 7.35 13.60 -4.79
C VAL A 45 7.53 12.10 -4.51
N GLN A 46 7.67 11.72 -3.22
CA GLN A 46 7.53 10.32 -2.84
C GLN A 46 6.10 9.87 -3.13
N GLN A 47 5.91 8.62 -3.52
CA GLN A 47 4.58 8.06 -3.82
C GLN A 47 4.14 7.06 -2.75
N SER A 48 5.09 6.35 -2.17
CA SER A 48 4.85 5.41 -1.07
C SER A 48 6.14 4.99 -0.39
N PHE A 49 6.00 4.15 0.63
CA PHE A 49 7.12 3.54 1.35
C PHE A 49 6.73 2.22 1.98
N THR A 50 7.72 1.43 2.36
CA THR A 50 7.51 0.15 3.04
C THR A 50 8.70 -0.24 3.91
N PHE A 51 8.49 -1.17 4.85
CA PHE A 51 9.52 -1.70 5.75
C PHE A 51 9.72 -3.20 5.55
N ASP A 52 10.97 -3.60 5.40
CA ASP A 52 11.36 -4.98 5.67
C ASP A 52 11.55 -5.12 7.19
N ASN A 53 10.55 -5.68 7.84
CA ASN A 53 10.51 -5.79 9.31
C ASN A 53 11.51 -6.80 9.89
N VAL A 54 12.04 -7.72 9.08
CA VAL A 54 13.02 -8.72 9.50
C VAL A 54 14.43 -8.17 9.36
N ASN A 55 14.78 -7.68 8.18
CA ASN A 55 16.12 -7.16 7.89
C ASN A 55 16.30 -5.69 8.27
N ARG A 56 15.26 -5.05 8.85
CA ARG A 56 15.28 -3.66 9.35
C ARG A 56 15.68 -2.66 8.28
N ARG A 57 15.02 -2.73 7.12
CA ARG A 57 15.23 -1.83 5.99
C ARG A 57 13.99 -1.02 5.71
N LEU A 58 14.20 0.21 5.26
CA LEU A 58 13.13 1.11 4.81
C LEU A 58 13.34 1.42 3.34
N PHE A 59 12.26 1.38 2.57
CA PHE A 59 12.24 1.71 1.14
C PHE A 59 11.23 2.80 0.89
N ILE A 60 11.62 3.81 0.12
CA ILE A 60 10.76 4.90 -0.33
C ILE A 60 10.75 4.89 -1.85
N VAL A 61 9.56 4.98 -2.42
CA VAL A 61 9.36 5.13 -3.87
C VAL A 61 9.07 6.58 -4.19
N ASN A 62 9.77 7.08 -5.20
CA ASN A 62 9.51 8.36 -5.85
C ASN A 62 9.22 8.11 -7.33
N ARG A 63 8.57 9.05 -8.00
CA ARG A 63 8.66 9.11 -9.45
C ARG A 63 10.11 9.37 -9.83
N ARG A 64 10.56 8.74 -10.93
CA ARG A 64 11.95 8.90 -11.39
C ARG A 64 12.19 10.33 -11.89
N ASP A 65 13.34 10.89 -11.55
CA ASP A 65 13.73 12.24 -11.99
C ASP A 65 13.81 12.32 -13.52
N GLY A 66 13.26 13.39 -14.09
CA GLY A 66 13.25 13.64 -15.51
C GLY A 66 12.28 12.79 -16.34
N SER A 67 11.54 11.89 -15.73
CA SER A 67 10.53 11.07 -16.44
C SER A 67 9.20 11.82 -16.60
N ALA A 68 8.47 11.51 -17.69
CA ALA A 68 7.11 12.02 -17.89
C ALA A 68 6.15 11.56 -16.77
N LEU A 69 5.07 12.30 -16.56
CA LEU A 69 4.12 12.04 -15.47
C LEU A 69 3.46 10.66 -15.52
N ASP A 70 3.22 10.18 -16.73
CA ASP A 70 2.52 8.94 -17.08
C ASP A 70 3.45 7.83 -17.58
N SER A 71 4.79 8.04 -17.53
CA SER A 71 5.76 7.02 -17.96
C SER A 71 5.73 5.74 -17.14
N GLY A 72 5.28 5.82 -15.90
CA GLY A 72 5.36 4.71 -14.95
C GLY A 72 6.78 4.44 -14.43
N ASP A 73 7.68 5.43 -14.55
CA ASP A 73 9.07 5.30 -14.13
C ASP A 73 9.23 5.70 -12.66
N LEU A 74 9.87 4.84 -11.89
CA LEU A 74 10.03 5.00 -10.45
C LEU A 74 11.49 4.85 -10.03
N THR A 75 11.86 5.51 -8.93
CA THR A 75 13.10 5.28 -8.20
C THR A 75 12.77 4.79 -6.80
N ILE A 76 13.31 3.64 -6.41
CA ILE A 76 13.21 3.07 -5.07
C ILE A 76 14.49 3.39 -4.32
N SER A 77 14.39 4.15 -3.23
CA SER A 77 15.49 4.45 -2.32
C SER A 77 15.46 3.51 -1.13
N GLN A 78 16.56 2.88 -0.78
CA GLN A 78 16.74 2.23 0.52
C GLN A 78 17.36 3.23 1.50
N LEU A 79 16.74 3.39 2.68
CA LEU A 79 17.24 4.28 3.73
C LEU A 79 17.42 3.51 5.04
N ASP A 80 18.31 4.04 5.90
CA ASP A 80 18.33 3.67 7.32
C ASP A 80 17.24 4.45 8.09
N PHE A 81 17.08 4.09 9.39
CA PHE A 81 16.08 4.76 10.25
C PHE A 81 16.48 6.17 10.69
N SER A 82 17.69 6.66 10.34
CA SER A 82 18.08 8.07 10.48
C SER A 82 17.68 8.91 9.26
N GLY A 83 17.25 8.25 8.18
CA GLY A 83 16.88 8.86 6.90
C GLY A 83 18.07 9.07 5.96
N LYS A 84 19.21 8.36 6.18
CA LYS A 84 20.34 8.33 5.27
C LYS A 84 20.06 7.35 4.14
N VAL A 85 20.23 7.77 2.88
CA VAL A 85 20.14 6.91 1.71
C VAL A 85 21.33 5.94 1.70
N LEU A 86 21.04 4.65 1.61
CA LEU A 86 22.01 3.55 1.55
C LEU A 86 22.20 3.02 0.13
N GLY A 87 21.19 3.20 -0.74
CA GLY A 87 21.21 2.76 -2.12
C GLY A 87 19.90 3.07 -2.82
N SER A 88 19.86 2.83 -4.13
CA SER A 88 18.66 3.01 -4.93
C SER A 88 18.62 2.07 -6.13
N MET A 89 17.44 1.87 -6.70
CA MET A 89 17.23 1.19 -7.98
C MET A 89 16.09 1.85 -8.74
N ASP A 90 16.11 1.72 -10.05
CA ASP A 90 15.08 2.27 -10.92
C ASP A 90 14.16 1.18 -11.48
N LEU A 91 12.90 1.53 -11.68
CA LEU A 91 11.88 0.76 -12.39
C LEU A 91 11.39 1.60 -13.56
N LEU A 92 11.41 1.07 -14.79
CA LEU A 92 10.93 1.77 -15.97
C LEU A 92 9.63 1.13 -16.49
N GLY A 93 8.62 1.97 -16.75
CA GLY A 93 7.32 1.55 -17.26
C GLY A 93 6.54 0.67 -16.27
N CYS A 94 6.74 0.84 -14.97
CA CYS A 94 6.15 -0.06 -13.97
C CYS A 94 4.81 0.44 -13.42
N GLY A 95 4.66 1.73 -13.16
CA GLY A 95 3.40 2.25 -12.63
C GLY A 95 3.56 3.54 -11.83
N HIS A 96 2.53 3.90 -11.06
CA HIS A 96 2.52 5.16 -10.31
C HIS A 96 3.26 5.08 -8.97
N GLY A 97 3.39 3.88 -8.41
CA GLY A 97 4.07 3.67 -7.13
C GLY A 97 3.25 4.01 -5.89
N VAL A 98 1.92 4.11 -6.00
CA VAL A 98 1.02 4.52 -4.88
C VAL A 98 1.15 3.62 -3.67
N ASN A 99 1.54 2.36 -3.86
CA ASN A 99 1.86 1.44 -2.76
C ASN A 99 2.85 0.37 -3.20
N ILE A 100 3.81 0.10 -2.34
CA ILE A 100 4.75 -1.02 -2.48
C ILE A 100 4.78 -1.84 -1.19
N ALA A 101 5.22 -3.10 -1.29
CA ALA A 101 5.43 -3.94 -0.13
C ALA A 101 6.82 -4.56 -0.11
N ALA A 102 7.39 -4.74 1.08
CA ALA A 102 8.67 -5.43 1.27
C ALA A 102 8.45 -6.80 1.92
N GLU A 103 8.94 -7.83 1.27
CA GLU A 103 8.92 -9.21 1.75
C GLU A 103 10.34 -9.67 2.06
N PRO A 104 10.65 -10.00 3.32
CA PRO A 104 11.94 -10.58 3.68
C PRO A 104 12.05 -12.03 3.20
N VAL A 105 13.14 -12.37 2.52
CA VAL A 105 13.49 -13.74 2.12
C VAL A 105 14.93 -14.00 2.51
N GLY A 106 15.15 -14.60 3.66
CA GLY A 106 16.46 -14.69 4.28
C GLY A 106 17.02 -13.29 4.56
N SER A 107 18.25 -13.01 4.13
CA SER A 107 18.88 -11.69 4.24
C SER A 107 18.51 -10.73 3.11
N ASP A 108 17.72 -11.17 2.13
CA ASP A 108 17.29 -10.36 1.00
C ASP A 108 15.93 -9.72 1.26
N THR A 109 15.69 -8.59 0.59
CA THR A 109 14.36 -7.97 0.55
C THR A 109 13.81 -8.06 -0.87
N TYR A 110 12.63 -8.65 -1.00
CA TYR A 110 11.84 -8.61 -2.23
C TYR A 110 10.79 -7.51 -2.14
N ILE A 111 10.67 -6.75 -3.22
CA ILE A 111 9.66 -5.69 -3.35
C ILE A 111 8.53 -6.20 -4.22
N TRP A 112 7.30 -5.99 -3.75
CA TRP A 112 6.09 -6.07 -4.55
C TRP A 112 5.74 -4.67 -5.04
N SER A 113 5.61 -4.51 -6.34
CA SER A 113 5.23 -3.26 -7.00
C SER A 113 4.31 -3.55 -8.17
N GLU A 114 3.58 -2.56 -8.60
CA GLU A 114 2.89 -2.61 -9.89
C GLU A 114 3.91 -2.65 -11.03
N THR A 115 3.48 -3.16 -12.19
CA THR A 115 4.26 -3.21 -13.44
C THR A 115 3.36 -3.08 -14.66
N ASP A 116 3.96 -2.91 -15.85
CA ASP A 116 3.26 -2.74 -17.12
C ASP A 116 2.30 -1.55 -17.09
N ALA A 117 2.88 -0.36 -16.94
CA ALA A 117 2.12 0.90 -16.89
C ALA A 117 1.28 1.08 -18.16
N ALA A 118 -0.03 1.28 -17.97
CA ALA A 118 -0.93 1.72 -19.02
C ALA A 118 -0.72 3.20 -19.35
N ALA A 119 -1.41 3.73 -20.38
CA ALA A 119 -1.39 5.15 -20.73
C ALA A 119 -1.82 6.09 -19.60
N SER A 120 -2.49 5.57 -18.58
CA SER A 120 -2.85 6.29 -17.35
C SER A 120 -1.69 6.42 -16.36
N GLY A 121 -0.52 5.81 -16.62
CA GLY A 121 0.61 5.75 -15.71
C GLY A 121 0.47 4.74 -14.56
N TYR A 122 -0.64 3.98 -14.48
CA TYR A 122 -0.85 2.94 -13.45
C TYR A 122 -0.55 1.55 -14.01
N GLY A 123 0.06 0.68 -13.19
CA GLY A 123 0.41 -0.67 -13.59
C GLY A 123 -0.79 -1.61 -13.69
N THR A 124 -0.78 -2.48 -14.72
CA THR A 124 -1.84 -3.46 -15.01
C THR A 124 -1.53 -4.86 -14.47
N ALA A 125 -0.37 -5.06 -13.87
CA ALA A 125 0.03 -6.29 -13.19
C ALA A 125 0.91 -5.96 -11.98
N LEU A 126 1.25 -6.96 -11.19
CA LEU A 126 2.23 -6.87 -10.13
C LEU A 126 3.52 -7.59 -10.49
N TRP A 127 4.62 -7.10 -9.95
CA TRP A 127 5.92 -7.76 -9.90
C TRP A 127 6.34 -8.06 -8.46
N LYS A 128 7.08 -9.14 -8.30
CA LYS A 128 7.91 -9.42 -7.13
C LYS A 128 9.36 -9.55 -7.58
N PHE A 129 10.25 -8.72 -7.05
CA PHE A 129 11.67 -8.70 -7.42
C PHE A 129 12.55 -8.36 -6.20
N LYS A 130 13.80 -8.87 -6.23
CA LYS A 130 14.79 -8.54 -5.22
C LYS A 130 15.26 -7.10 -5.39
N PHE A 131 15.31 -6.33 -4.31
CA PHE A 131 15.98 -5.02 -4.31
C PHE A 131 17.49 -5.22 -4.52
N GLN A 132 18.04 -4.47 -5.47
CA GLN A 132 19.46 -4.49 -5.81
C GLN A 132 19.93 -3.06 -6.07
N ASN A 133 20.83 -2.56 -5.23
CA ASN A 133 21.38 -1.22 -5.38
C ASN A 133 22.03 -1.03 -6.77
N GLY A 134 21.76 0.11 -7.41
CA GLY A 134 22.26 0.46 -8.74
C GLY A 134 21.61 -0.27 -9.92
N LYS A 135 20.62 -1.16 -9.66
CA LYS A 135 19.94 -1.92 -10.72
C LYS A 135 18.79 -1.10 -11.33
N THR A 136 18.61 -1.23 -12.64
CA THR A 136 17.40 -0.79 -13.35
C THR A 136 16.65 -2.01 -13.85
N LEU A 137 15.34 -2.05 -13.62
CA LEU A 137 14.41 -3.01 -14.21
C LEU A 137 13.50 -2.26 -15.19
N ASN A 138 13.23 -2.86 -16.34
CA ASN A 138 12.37 -2.29 -17.36
C ASN A 138 11.25 -3.27 -17.71
N SER A 139 9.99 -2.86 -17.51
CA SER A 139 8.83 -3.72 -17.75
C SER A 139 8.75 -4.20 -19.19
N ALA A 140 9.15 -3.38 -20.17
CA ALA A 140 9.09 -3.76 -21.58
C ALA A 140 10.09 -4.87 -21.97
N THR A 141 11.21 -5.01 -21.27
CA THR A 141 12.29 -5.95 -21.62
C THR A 141 12.52 -7.07 -20.61
N ASP A 142 12.13 -6.89 -19.36
CA ASP A 142 12.29 -7.88 -18.31
C ASP A 142 11.22 -8.98 -18.46
N LYS A 143 11.68 -10.24 -18.56
CA LYS A 143 10.84 -11.43 -18.80
C LYS A 143 10.31 -12.08 -17.53
N ARG A 144 10.53 -11.51 -16.33
CA ARG A 144 9.98 -12.08 -15.11
C ARG A 144 8.46 -12.15 -15.16
N LYS A 145 7.91 -13.12 -14.43
CA LYS A 145 6.48 -13.38 -14.41
C LYS A 145 5.69 -12.16 -13.92
N ARG A 146 4.71 -11.76 -14.71
CA ARG A 146 3.65 -10.83 -14.29
C ARG A 146 2.70 -11.59 -13.37
N ILE A 147 2.28 -10.93 -12.33
CA ILE A 147 1.34 -11.48 -11.35
C ILE A 147 0.03 -10.71 -11.50
N VAL A 148 -1.00 -11.40 -11.94
CA VAL A 148 -2.38 -10.93 -11.96
C VAL A 148 -3.12 -11.75 -10.89
N PRO A 149 -3.37 -11.20 -9.70
CA PRO A 149 -3.85 -11.96 -8.55
C PRO A 149 -5.25 -12.54 -8.72
N LEU A 150 -6.08 -11.89 -9.52
CA LEU A 150 -7.50 -12.24 -9.73
C LEU A 150 -7.87 -12.02 -11.20
N PRO A 151 -8.80 -12.82 -11.76
CA PRO A 151 -9.21 -12.69 -13.17
C PRO A 151 -9.75 -11.30 -13.53
N GLU A 152 -10.40 -10.63 -12.57
CA GLU A 152 -11.00 -9.31 -12.74
C GLU A 152 -10.06 -8.15 -12.39
N PHE A 153 -8.78 -8.38 -12.25
CA PHE A 153 -7.79 -7.37 -11.91
C PHE A 153 -7.39 -6.56 -13.15
N ASP A 154 -7.83 -5.31 -13.23
CA ASP A 154 -7.43 -4.40 -14.30
C ASP A 154 -6.12 -3.66 -13.95
N ARG A 155 -6.02 -3.19 -12.71
CA ARG A 155 -4.83 -2.51 -12.15
C ARG A 155 -4.88 -2.54 -10.63
N GLY A 156 -3.73 -2.45 -9.99
CA GLY A 156 -3.70 -2.43 -8.53
C GLY A 156 -2.32 -2.42 -7.93
N THR A 157 -2.29 -2.36 -6.62
CA THR A 157 -1.09 -2.31 -5.80
C THR A 157 -1.18 -3.32 -4.68
N ALA A 158 -0.05 -3.59 -4.03
CA ALA A 158 0.03 -4.54 -2.93
C ALA A 158 0.65 -3.91 -1.68
N THR A 159 0.20 -4.36 -0.50
CA THR A 159 0.86 -4.14 0.78
C THR A 159 0.97 -5.47 1.53
N ILE A 160 1.90 -5.55 2.48
CA ILE A 160 2.05 -6.72 3.35
C ILE A 160 1.71 -6.34 4.79
N ASP A 161 0.87 -7.16 5.42
CA ASP A 161 0.79 -7.22 6.87
C ASP A 161 1.98 -8.05 7.38
N PRO A 162 2.99 -7.43 7.98
CA PRO A 162 4.21 -8.13 8.39
C PRO A 162 4.02 -8.98 9.64
N VAL A 163 2.94 -8.77 10.39
CA VAL A 163 2.65 -9.45 11.65
C VAL A 163 1.83 -10.71 11.40
N TYR A 164 0.73 -10.60 10.67
CA TYR A 164 -0.16 -11.72 10.38
C TYR A 164 0.14 -12.42 9.05
N LYS A 165 1.23 -12.02 8.37
CA LYS A 165 1.74 -12.67 7.15
C LYS A 165 0.68 -12.76 6.05
N ARG A 166 0.15 -11.63 5.66
CA ARG A 166 -0.85 -11.52 4.59
C ARG A 166 -0.37 -10.54 3.51
N LEU A 167 -0.62 -10.89 2.26
CA LEU A 167 -0.56 -9.96 1.13
C LEU A 167 -1.95 -9.38 0.93
N ILE A 168 -2.06 -8.07 0.97
CA ILE A 168 -3.30 -7.35 0.70
C ILE A 168 -3.15 -6.65 -0.64
N VAL A 169 -4.08 -6.89 -1.54
CA VAL A 169 -4.12 -6.30 -2.87
C VAL A 169 -5.33 -5.39 -2.97
N ARG A 170 -5.08 -4.09 -3.21
CA ARG A 170 -6.11 -3.15 -3.64
C ARG A 170 -6.09 -3.13 -5.16
N TYR A 171 -7.23 -3.35 -5.78
CA TYR A 171 -7.32 -3.45 -7.23
C TYR A 171 -8.61 -2.82 -7.76
N GLN A 172 -8.62 -2.53 -9.05
CA GLN A 172 -9.77 -2.00 -9.76
C GLN A 172 -10.28 -3.00 -10.78
N THR A 173 -11.60 -3.06 -10.92
CA THR A 173 -12.35 -3.77 -11.96
C THR A 173 -13.28 -2.77 -12.60
N GLY A 174 -13.02 -2.35 -13.84
CA GLY A 174 -13.73 -1.22 -14.44
C GLY A 174 -13.63 0.04 -13.59
N SER A 175 -14.72 0.55 -13.06
CA SER A 175 -14.77 1.69 -12.14
C SER A 175 -14.80 1.31 -10.65
N VAL A 176 -14.90 0.02 -10.33
CA VAL A 176 -15.09 -0.48 -8.97
C VAL A 176 -13.75 -0.70 -8.29
N GLN A 177 -13.59 -0.17 -7.09
CA GLN A 177 -12.40 -0.37 -6.25
C GLN A 177 -12.62 -1.55 -5.33
N ASN A 178 -11.67 -2.46 -5.28
CA ASN A 178 -11.75 -3.71 -4.54
C ASN A 178 -10.53 -3.91 -3.65
N ILE A 179 -10.67 -4.78 -2.66
CA ILE A 179 -9.59 -5.26 -1.82
C ILE A 179 -9.68 -6.78 -1.68
N ALA A 180 -8.55 -7.45 -1.72
CA ALA A 180 -8.44 -8.87 -1.43
C ALA A 180 -7.24 -9.14 -0.52
N ALA A 181 -7.41 -10.07 0.41
CA ALA A 181 -6.36 -10.53 1.32
C ALA A 181 -5.98 -11.98 1.00
N PHE A 182 -4.69 -12.27 0.98
CA PHE A 182 -4.15 -13.60 0.71
C PHE A 182 -3.16 -14.01 1.81
N ASP A 183 -3.03 -15.30 2.06
CA ASP A 183 -1.88 -15.83 2.79
C ASP A 183 -0.59 -15.46 2.05
N LEU A 184 0.38 -14.86 2.74
CA LEU A 184 1.59 -14.35 2.11
C LEU A 184 2.43 -15.46 1.49
N ALA A 185 2.56 -16.61 2.15
CA ALA A 185 3.37 -17.71 1.63
C ALA A 185 2.76 -18.29 0.36
N LYS A 186 1.43 -18.46 0.32
CA LYS A 186 0.71 -18.92 -0.87
C LYS A 186 0.84 -17.91 -2.02
N ALA A 187 0.61 -16.63 -1.75
CA ALA A 187 0.75 -15.57 -2.75
C ALA A 187 2.18 -15.48 -3.29
N SER A 188 3.18 -15.60 -2.43
CA SER A 188 4.60 -15.63 -2.80
C SER A 188 4.96 -16.82 -3.70
N ALA A 189 4.29 -17.94 -3.54
CA ALA A 189 4.39 -19.11 -4.41
C ALA A 189 3.56 -18.97 -5.70
N GLY A 190 2.85 -17.84 -5.90
CA GLY A 190 2.01 -17.59 -7.06
C GLY A 190 0.61 -18.19 -6.98
N ASN A 191 0.16 -18.62 -5.81
CA ASN A 191 -1.17 -19.17 -5.60
C ASN A 191 -2.10 -18.12 -4.98
N PHE A 192 -3.08 -17.67 -5.78
CA PHE A 192 -4.11 -16.68 -5.42
C PHE A 192 -5.53 -17.27 -5.47
N SER A 193 -5.69 -18.59 -5.52
CA SER A 193 -6.99 -19.24 -5.78
C SER A 193 -8.03 -19.06 -4.68
N ASN A 194 -7.63 -18.85 -3.43
CA ASN A 194 -8.54 -18.77 -2.30
C ASN A 194 -8.17 -17.55 -1.43
N PRO A 195 -8.69 -16.36 -1.74
CA PRO A 195 -8.48 -15.19 -0.90
C PRO A 195 -9.11 -15.41 0.48
N LEU A 196 -8.42 -14.94 1.53
CA LEU A 196 -8.91 -14.94 2.91
C LEU A 196 -10.09 -13.96 3.08
N ALA A 197 -10.10 -12.88 2.30
CA ALA A 197 -11.17 -11.90 2.23
C ALA A 197 -11.16 -11.25 0.86
N LYS A 198 -12.34 -10.82 0.40
CA LYS A 198 -12.51 -10.08 -0.86
C LYS A 198 -13.76 -9.23 -0.78
N TRP A 199 -13.59 -7.92 -0.94
CA TRP A 199 -14.66 -6.94 -0.80
C TRP A 199 -14.53 -5.82 -1.82
N GLU A 200 -15.66 -5.28 -2.27
CA GLU A 200 -15.72 -3.96 -2.85
C GLU A 200 -15.43 -2.93 -1.74
N ILE A 201 -14.53 -1.98 -2.01
CA ILE A 201 -14.24 -0.90 -1.07
C ILE A 201 -15.47 0.02 -1.06
N PRO A 202 -16.15 0.20 0.09
CA PRO A 202 -17.30 1.08 0.17
C PRO A 202 -16.98 2.46 -0.42
N HIS A 203 -17.94 3.07 -1.10
CA HIS A 203 -17.82 4.45 -1.56
C HIS A 203 -17.83 5.40 -0.36
N LEU A 204 -16.78 5.30 0.46
CA LEU A 204 -16.60 5.94 1.77
C LEU A 204 -16.80 7.46 1.76
N VAL A 205 -16.92 8.02 0.58
CA VAL A 205 -16.95 9.47 0.39
C VAL A 205 -18.29 9.96 -0.10
N LYS A 206 -19.05 9.17 -0.87
CA LYS A 206 -20.41 9.56 -1.31
C LYS A 206 -21.42 9.59 -0.16
N GLU A 207 -21.30 8.65 0.78
CA GLU A 207 -22.24 8.51 1.90
C GLU A 207 -22.10 9.60 2.95
N LEU A 208 -20.94 10.28 3.03
CA LEU A 208 -20.65 11.31 4.02
C LEU A 208 -20.81 12.74 3.47
N GLY A 209 -21.24 12.90 2.19
CA GLY A 209 -21.44 14.23 1.56
C GLY A 209 -20.15 15.04 1.39
N ALA A 210 -19.00 14.43 1.60
CA ALA A 210 -17.71 15.09 1.45
C ALA A 210 -17.20 15.03 0.00
N LYS A 211 -16.36 15.99 -0.38
CA LYS A 211 -15.61 15.94 -1.64
C LYS A 211 -14.70 14.72 -1.61
N VAL A 212 -14.69 13.91 -2.69
CA VAL A 212 -13.84 12.72 -2.78
C VAL A 212 -12.38 13.13 -2.66
N ASN A 213 -11.74 12.75 -1.55
CA ASN A 213 -10.30 12.94 -1.40
C ASN A 213 -9.54 11.88 -2.22
N VAL A 214 -8.42 12.31 -2.82
CA VAL A 214 -7.57 11.43 -3.62
C VAL A 214 -7.01 10.33 -2.73
N PHE A 215 -7.05 9.07 -3.20
CA PHE A 215 -6.42 7.95 -2.53
C PHE A 215 -4.89 8.09 -2.57
N GLN A 216 -4.23 7.94 -1.42
CA GLN A 216 -2.80 8.19 -1.24
C GLN A 216 -2.02 7.02 -0.62
N GLY A 217 -2.69 5.92 -0.32
CA GLY A 217 -2.03 4.72 0.18
C GLY A 217 -2.83 3.95 1.20
N TYR A 218 -2.35 2.75 1.51
CA TYR A 218 -2.97 1.88 2.51
C TYR A 218 -1.95 0.96 3.18
N ALA A 219 -2.31 0.48 4.38
CA ALA A 219 -1.54 -0.50 5.13
C ALA A 219 -2.49 -1.50 5.80
N ALA A 220 -2.00 -2.68 6.18
CA ALA A 220 -2.80 -3.70 6.84
C ALA A 220 -2.14 -4.21 8.12
N TYR A 221 -2.96 -4.37 9.14
CA TYR A 221 -2.57 -4.99 10.41
C TYR A 221 -3.73 -5.82 10.96
N GLY A 222 -3.51 -7.11 11.08
CA GLY A 222 -4.49 -8.05 11.61
C GLY A 222 -5.78 -8.09 10.78
N ARG A 223 -6.89 -7.80 11.45
CA ARG A 223 -8.22 -7.79 10.82
C ARG A 223 -8.50 -6.50 10.02
N TYR A 224 -7.62 -5.50 10.08
CA TYR A 224 -7.94 -4.17 9.56
C TYR A 224 -7.03 -3.71 8.43
N VAL A 225 -7.62 -3.00 7.47
CA VAL A 225 -6.93 -2.23 6.45
C VAL A 225 -7.16 -0.75 6.71
N TYR A 226 -6.10 0.01 6.69
CA TYR A 226 -6.09 1.46 6.91
C TYR A 226 -5.84 2.15 5.59
N PHE A 227 -6.61 3.21 5.32
CA PHE A 227 -6.49 4.02 4.12
C PHE A 227 -6.09 5.45 4.48
N LEU A 228 -5.27 6.03 3.61
CA LEU A 228 -4.90 7.44 3.62
C LEU A 228 -5.43 8.09 2.36
N THR A 229 -6.11 9.21 2.53
CA THR A 229 -6.62 10.04 1.44
C THR A 229 -6.23 11.50 1.67
N GLY A 230 -6.30 12.32 0.63
CA GLY A 230 -6.05 13.75 0.71
C GLY A 230 -5.28 14.28 -0.48
N GLU A 231 -4.96 15.56 -0.42
CA GLU A 231 -4.23 16.30 -1.45
C GLU A 231 -3.16 17.17 -0.79
N SER A 232 -2.23 17.67 -1.60
CA SER A 232 -1.25 18.66 -1.13
C SER A 232 -1.93 19.96 -0.65
N TYR A 233 -1.22 20.74 0.15
CA TYR A 233 -1.69 22.08 0.52
C TYR A 233 -1.89 22.98 -0.70
N ASP A 234 -1.07 22.83 -1.74
CA ASP A 234 -1.22 23.59 -2.97
C ASP A 234 -2.55 23.26 -3.68
N ALA A 235 -2.93 21.98 -3.75
CA ALA A 235 -4.18 21.53 -4.37
C ALA A 235 -5.42 21.82 -3.51
N SER A 236 -5.29 21.77 -2.17
CA SER A 236 -6.39 21.97 -1.22
C SER A 236 -6.60 23.45 -0.83
N GLY A 237 -5.81 24.39 -1.38
CA GLY A 237 -5.85 25.81 -0.97
C GLY A 237 -5.39 26.02 0.48
N GLY A 238 -4.37 25.27 0.92
CA GLY A 238 -3.80 25.34 2.27
C GLY A 238 -4.61 24.61 3.34
N LYS A 239 -5.67 23.89 2.97
CA LYS A 239 -6.54 23.21 3.94
C LYS A 239 -5.98 21.84 4.33
N LEU A 240 -6.07 21.54 5.62
CA LEU A 240 -5.76 20.22 6.15
C LEU A 240 -6.90 19.24 5.78
N ASN A 241 -6.71 18.44 4.75
CA ASN A 241 -7.72 17.53 4.20
C ASN A 241 -7.28 16.05 4.15
N SER A 242 -6.12 15.72 4.72
CA SER A 242 -5.67 14.32 4.76
C SER A 242 -6.43 13.55 5.81
N GLU A 243 -7.06 12.44 5.41
CA GLU A 243 -7.90 11.61 6.25
C GLU A 243 -7.35 10.19 6.36
N VAL A 244 -7.54 9.60 7.51
CA VAL A 244 -7.24 8.18 7.78
C VAL A 244 -8.52 7.45 8.19
N MET A 245 -8.67 6.22 7.73
CA MET A 245 -9.83 5.39 8.03
C MET A 245 -9.44 3.91 8.14
N ALA A 246 -10.25 3.12 8.84
CA ALA A 246 -10.06 1.68 8.99
C ALA A 246 -11.25 0.89 8.48
N LEU A 247 -10.97 -0.10 7.64
CA LEU A 247 -11.90 -1.09 7.11
C LEU A 247 -11.66 -2.44 7.80
N ASP A 248 -12.72 -3.13 8.17
CA ASP A 248 -12.66 -4.50 8.68
C ASP A 248 -12.62 -5.49 7.50
N LEU A 249 -11.55 -6.27 7.39
CA LEU A 249 -11.36 -7.27 6.34
C LEU A 249 -12.35 -8.44 6.42
N ASP A 250 -12.89 -8.74 7.61
CA ASP A 250 -13.83 -9.84 7.77
C ASP A 250 -15.24 -9.48 7.30
N THR A 251 -15.62 -8.22 7.43
CA THR A 251 -16.97 -7.75 7.10
C THR A 251 -17.06 -6.80 5.90
N GLY A 252 -15.92 -6.28 5.42
CA GLY A 252 -15.86 -5.25 4.37
C GLY A 252 -16.37 -3.88 4.80
N LYS A 253 -16.62 -3.66 6.11
CA LYS A 253 -17.25 -2.43 6.61
C LYS A 253 -16.23 -1.44 7.17
N LEU A 254 -16.54 -0.15 7.01
CA LEU A 254 -15.83 0.91 7.71
C LEU A 254 -16.08 0.79 9.22
N VAL A 255 -15.03 0.76 10.03
CA VAL A 255 -15.10 0.63 11.48
C VAL A 255 -14.54 1.83 12.24
N GLN A 256 -13.78 2.70 11.54
CA GLN A 256 -13.31 3.96 12.12
C GLN A 256 -12.96 4.96 11.02
N GLY A 257 -13.28 6.23 11.24
CA GLY A 257 -13.00 7.34 10.34
C GLY A 257 -14.14 7.67 9.37
N PRO A 258 -13.91 8.59 8.43
CA PRO A 258 -12.65 9.30 8.22
C PRO A 258 -12.27 10.23 9.39
N VAL A 259 -10.98 10.24 9.73
CA VAL A 259 -10.40 11.12 10.75
C VAL A 259 -9.33 11.99 10.11
N ILE A 260 -9.43 13.31 10.21
CA ILE A 260 -8.39 14.21 9.72
C ILE A 260 -7.11 14.03 10.55
N THR A 261 -6.01 13.68 9.87
CA THR A 261 -4.71 13.57 10.52
C THR A 261 -3.97 14.90 10.52
N LYS A 262 -3.47 15.29 11.69
CA LYS A 262 -2.64 16.48 11.88
C LYS A 262 -1.13 16.20 11.73
N ALA A 263 -0.74 14.96 11.38
CA ALA A 263 0.66 14.59 11.14
C ALA A 263 1.28 15.57 10.12
N GLY A 264 2.41 16.15 10.45
CA GLY A 264 3.11 17.07 9.57
C GLY A 264 2.34 18.34 9.18
N SER A 265 1.38 18.83 9.98
CA SER A 265 0.55 20.00 9.66
C SER A 265 1.35 21.29 9.38
N THR A 266 2.60 21.37 9.85
CA THR A 266 3.50 22.50 9.64
C THR A 266 4.43 22.35 8.42
N LEU A 267 4.35 21.24 7.68
CA LEU A 267 5.14 21.02 6.48
C LEU A 267 4.68 21.95 5.34
N LYS A 268 5.62 22.41 4.53
CA LYS A 268 5.32 23.05 3.25
C LYS A 268 4.92 22.01 2.23
N PHE A 269 3.95 22.30 1.35
CA PHE A 269 3.38 21.40 0.37
C PHE A 269 2.54 20.28 0.99
N ARG A 270 3.04 19.52 1.94
CA ARG A 270 2.37 18.50 2.75
C ARG A 270 1.39 17.63 1.95
N GLU A 271 1.87 16.89 0.98
CA GLU A 271 1.08 15.90 0.26
C GLU A 271 1.13 14.57 0.98
N PRO A 272 -0.02 13.94 1.34
CA PRO A 272 -0.03 12.60 1.90
C PRO A 272 0.44 11.59 0.86
N GLU A 273 1.33 10.65 1.23
CA GLU A 273 1.99 9.75 0.30
C GLU A 273 2.42 8.44 0.97
N GLY A 274 1.50 7.49 0.97
CA GLY A 274 1.74 6.13 1.43
C GLY A 274 1.47 5.88 2.90
N MET A 275 1.25 4.60 3.19
CA MET A 275 1.14 4.01 4.53
C MET A 275 1.92 2.70 4.61
N ALA A 276 2.41 2.36 5.81
CA ALA A 276 3.05 1.08 6.05
C ALA A 276 2.96 0.66 7.53
N ILE A 277 3.09 -0.64 7.80
CA ILE A 277 3.22 -1.18 9.16
C ILE A 277 4.68 -1.49 9.44
N TYR A 278 5.14 -1.05 10.61
CA TYR A 278 6.45 -1.41 11.16
C TYR A 278 6.28 -2.00 12.56
N LYS A 279 6.89 -3.16 12.79
CA LYS A 279 7.03 -3.76 14.11
C LYS A 279 8.46 -3.54 14.61
N THR A 280 8.61 -2.83 15.72
CA THR A 280 9.92 -2.54 16.32
C THR A 280 10.58 -3.80 16.86
N VAL A 281 11.86 -3.71 17.23
CA VAL A 281 12.57 -4.81 17.89
C VAL A 281 11.95 -5.18 19.24
N SER A 282 11.43 -4.18 19.96
CA SER A 282 10.70 -4.38 21.24
C SER A 282 9.31 -4.97 21.07
N GLY A 283 8.83 -5.15 19.82
CA GLY A 283 7.51 -5.74 19.55
C GLY A 283 6.38 -4.72 19.37
N GLU A 284 6.62 -3.43 19.62
CA GLU A 284 5.65 -2.37 19.36
C GLU A 284 5.28 -2.31 17.87
N VAL A 285 3.99 -2.26 17.55
CA VAL A 285 3.52 -2.11 16.18
C VAL A 285 3.13 -0.66 15.92
N ARG A 286 3.55 -0.13 14.78
CA ARG A 286 3.35 1.26 14.36
C ARG A 286 2.69 1.33 13.00
N LEU A 287 1.64 2.13 12.89
CA LEU A 287 1.01 2.52 11.62
C LEU A 287 1.66 3.81 11.14
N PHE A 288 2.45 3.72 10.09
CA PHE A 288 3.15 4.85 9.50
C PHE A 288 2.32 5.56 8.44
N LEU A 289 2.48 6.88 8.39
CA LEU A 289 1.91 7.82 7.42
C LEU A 289 3.06 8.58 6.78
N GLY A 290 3.12 8.62 5.45
CA GLY A 290 4.10 9.37 4.69
C GLY A 290 3.54 10.69 4.18
N PHE A 291 4.41 11.71 4.14
CA PHE A 291 4.10 13.01 3.55
C PHE A 291 5.28 13.54 2.76
N ALA A 292 5.01 13.99 1.54
CA ALA A 292 5.97 14.78 0.80
C ALA A 292 5.94 16.24 1.26
N SER A 293 7.08 16.91 1.23
CA SER A 293 7.22 18.34 1.54
C SER A 293 8.22 19.01 0.62
N GLY A 294 8.47 20.31 0.83
CA GLY A 294 9.45 21.08 0.07
C GLY A 294 8.90 21.64 -1.25
N VAL A 295 9.78 22.02 -2.16
CA VAL A 295 9.45 22.63 -3.44
C VAL A 295 9.71 21.67 -4.61
N ALA A 296 9.19 21.97 -5.78
CA ALA A 296 9.49 21.21 -6.99
C ALA A 296 11.01 21.20 -7.24
N GLY A 297 11.56 20.04 -7.56
CA GLY A 297 13.00 19.83 -7.73
C GLY A 297 13.80 19.69 -6.42
N ASP A 298 13.15 19.78 -5.26
CA ASP A 298 13.75 19.51 -3.94
C ASP A 298 12.70 18.99 -2.96
N ARG A 299 11.99 17.94 -3.37
CA ARG A 299 11.00 17.27 -2.51
C ARG A 299 11.69 16.49 -1.40
N ARG A 300 11.00 16.38 -0.27
CA ARG A 300 11.49 15.74 0.95
C ARG A 300 10.50 14.74 1.47
N SER A 301 11.01 13.67 2.06
CA SER A 301 10.23 12.65 2.75
C SER A 301 10.04 12.99 4.22
N ASN A 302 8.84 12.73 4.72
CA ASN A 302 8.50 12.86 6.14
C ASN A 302 7.67 11.65 6.54
N LEU A 303 8.05 10.98 7.63
CA LEU A 303 7.35 9.80 8.13
C LEU A 303 6.90 10.04 9.57
N PHE A 304 5.62 9.78 9.78
CA PHE A 304 4.95 9.88 11.09
C PHE A 304 4.32 8.53 11.43
N TYR A 305 4.06 8.26 12.70
CA TYR A 305 3.41 7.01 13.09
C TYR A 305 2.39 7.19 14.22
N LYS A 306 1.44 6.27 14.26
CA LYS A 306 0.52 6.01 15.38
C LYS A 306 0.86 4.65 15.97
N ASN A 307 0.76 4.49 17.30
CA ASN A 307 1.11 3.26 17.99
C ASN A 307 0.11 2.85 19.09
N GLU A 308 -0.97 3.61 19.25
CA GLU A 308 -2.01 3.26 20.22
C GLU A 308 -3.01 2.29 19.59
N LEU A 309 -3.18 1.14 20.25
CA LEU A 309 -4.10 0.06 19.86
C LEU A 309 -5.30 0.00 20.81
N ILE A 310 -6.46 -0.35 20.26
CA ILE A 310 -7.72 -0.58 20.96
C ILE A 310 -8.37 -1.89 20.50
#